data_f8986aa55adf896fc289d05779c748ec
#
_entry.id   f8986aa55adf896fc289d05779c748ec
#
_cell.length_a   1.000
_cell.length_b   1.000
_cell.length_c   1.000
_cell.angle_alpha   90.00
_cell.angle_beta   90.00
_cell.angle_gamma   90.00
#
_symmetry.space_group_name_H-M   'P 1'
#
loop_
_entity.id
_entity.type
_entity.pdbx_description
1 polymer ?
#
loop_
_entity_poly.entity_id
_entity_poly.type
_entity_poly.pdbx_seq_one_letter_code
_entity_poly.pdbx_strand_id
1 'polypeptide(L)'
;MRLSRRGLLRAGLAGTAATALGGLASGCAVPTGSTGRNMVLWYWDGGLGDTVVKNAKARYDSTVDLQAIKIGGYYRSKLITTMAGRAHIPDIAGLKGEDMASYLPNSDQFVDLRTLGADKYKNQYLTWKWEQGIADDGTMVGFPIDCGPVAHFYQYAVFRRAGLPYEPADVSGELNTWEKFFAAGEQLRKRIPGSSLVTDVNSIFENAVNQGSKRYVDKDRHFIGDQEHVRRAWALAVEAKQRKIVSNLVSGTPDQLSAVEDGKLPSQLGASWATSDLKTGVPKTKGRWRVADMPVRPANNGGSFLSITKACREPEEAFRIITWMMNAPNQAQGFVDAGLFPSTPASYGLKTLRAPDPFFGGQDTMDVFGPAAQKITVAYNSPFDIALGQPLKDEIKNVGVLGKDPKKAWSDAMSKCRRIADHLGVSY
;
A
#
# COMPACT_ATOMS: atom_id res chain seq x y z
N MET A 1 -8.01 52.14 10.38
CA MET A 1 -6.86 52.47 9.53
C MET A 1 -6.45 51.21 8.76
N ARG A 2 -6.76 51.14 7.46
CA ARG A 2 -6.49 49.99 6.61
C ARG A 2 -5.12 50.18 5.95
N LEU A 3 -4.14 49.33 6.26
CA LEU A 3 -2.84 49.31 5.62
C LEU A 3 -2.89 48.44 4.34
N SER A 4 -2.60 49.06 3.20
CA SER A 4 -2.62 48.49 1.88
C SER A 4 -1.33 47.70 1.59
N ARG A 5 -1.48 46.58 0.87
CA ARG A 5 -0.39 45.63 0.50
C ARG A 5 0.69 46.19 -0.45
N ARG A 6 0.68 47.48 -0.80
CA ARG A 6 1.64 48.11 -1.71
C ARG A 6 2.76 48.90 -1.03
N GLY A 7 2.80 48.98 0.30
CA GLY A 7 3.78 49.77 1.08
C GLY A 7 5.06 49.05 1.48
N LEU A 8 5.19 47.73 1.24
CA LEU A 8 6.29 46.90 1.81
C LEU A 8 7.42 46.59 0.81
N LEU A 9 7.44 47.18 -0.38
CA LEU A 9 8.42 46.86 -1.43
C LEU A 9 9.40 48.01 -1.76
N ARG A 10 9.52 49.04 -0.94
CA ARG A 10 10.43 50.16 -1.19
C ARG A 10 11.21 50.65 0.06
N ALA A 11 11.91 49.74 0.71
CA ALA A 11 12.96 50.16 1.65
C ALA A 11 13.99 49.04 1.79
N GLY A 12 15.16 49.18 1.21
CA GLY A 12 16.26 48.27 1.47
C GLY A 12 17.28 48.07 0.36
N LEU A 13 17.77 49.14 -0.20
CA LEU A 13 19.03 49.14 -0.94
C LEU A 13 19.91 50.25 -0.43
N ALA A 14 20.85 49.94 0.47
CA ALA A 14 22.19 50.54 0.61
C ALA A 14 22.88 50.07 1.89
N GLY A 15 24.12 49.62 1.76
CA GLY A 15 25.09 49.69 2.89
C GLY A 15 25.74 48.38 3.33
N THR A 16 26.72 47.91 2.57
CA THR A 16 28.10 47.49 2.98
C THR A 16 28.42 46.74 4.27
N ALA A 17 29.23 45.72 4.04
CA ALA A 17 30.38 45.19 4.84
C ALA A 17 30.15 44.16 5.91
N ALA A 18 30.62 42.98 5.59
CA ALA A 18 31.42 42.00 6.34
C ALA A 18 31.31 41.95 7.89
N THR A 19 30.77 40.84 8.37
CA THR A 19 31.46 40.00 9.36
C THR A 19 30.86 38.59 9.37
N ALA A 20 31.74 37.61 9.35
CA ALA A 20 31.43 36.19 9.44
C ALA A 20 30.81 35.87 10.82
N LEU A 21 29.64 35.25 10.79
CA LEU A 21 29.14 34.44 11.91
C LEU A 21 28.39 33.25 11.29
N GLY A 22 29.09 32.11 11.37
CA GLY A 22 28.52 30.81 11.02
C GLY A 22 27.34 30.50 11.94
N GLY A 23 26.15 30.60 11.39
CA GLY A 23 24.89 30.12 11.99
C GLY A 23 24.53 28.82 11.38
N LEU A 24 24.64 27.74 12.14
CA LEU A 24 24.24 26.37 11.84
C LEU A 24 22.78 26.29 11.39
N ALA A 25 22.52 26.42 10.10
CA ALA A 25 21.34 25.86 9.48
C ALA A 25 21.60 24.36 9.33
N SER A 26 21.34 23.59 10.38
CA SER A 26 21.25 22.14 10.33
C SER A 26 19.97 21.78 9.58
N GLY A 27 19.89 22.13 8.30
CA GLY A 27 19.04 21.43 7.37
C GLY A 27 19.60 20.02 7.27
N CYS A 28 18.86 19.01 7.70
CA CYS A 28 19.20 17.61 7.45
C CYS A 28 19.30 17.43 5.93
N ALA A 29 20.50 17.64 5.39
CA ALA A 29 20.80 17.29 4.01
C ALA A 29 20.64 15.78 3.90
N VAL A 30 19.63 15.35 3.14
CA VAL A 30 19.46 13.95 2.82
C VAL A 30 20.65 13.54 1.95
N PRO A 31 21.46 12.56 2.34
CA PRO A 31 22.58 12.11 1.53
C PRO A 31 22.10 11.69 0.13
N THR A 32 22.86 11.98 -0.88
CA THR A 32 22.45 11.88 -2.27
C THR A 32 23.60 11.38 -3.14
N GLY A 33 23.36 10.25 -3.79
CA GLY A 33 24.30 9.62 -4.72
C GLY A 33 25.60 9.10 -4.08
N SER A 34 26.14 8.06 -4.65
CA SER A 34 27.36 7.42 -4.16
C SER A 34 28.61 8.28 -4.42
N THR A 35 29.33 8.66 -3.39
CA THR A 35 30.71 9.10 -3.47
C THR A 35 31.58 8.04 -2.81
N GLY A 36 32.37 7.30 -3.59
CA GLY A 36 33.21 6.22 -3.06
C GLY A 36 32.39 5.02 -2.56
N ARG A 37 32.54 4.66 -1.28
CA ARG A 37 31.85 3.49 -0.68
C ARG A 37 30.38 3.72 -0.29
N ASN A 38 29.88 4.95 -0.38
CA ASN A 38 28.50 5.28 0.00
C ASN A 38 27.48 4.78 -1.03
N MET A 39 26.46 4.10 -0.56
CA MET A 39 25.30 3.69 -1.37
C MET A 39 24.02 4.14 -0.68
N VAL A 40 23.17 4.86 -1.37
CA VAL A 40 21.96 5.47 -0.82
C VAL A 40 20.73 4.67 -1.22
N LEU A 41 20.01 4.16 -0.22
CA LEU A 41 18.71 3.49 -0.37
C LEU A 41 17.60 4.39 0.19
N TRP A 42 16.62 4.73 -0.64
CA TRP A 42 15.42 5.43 -0.19
C TRP A 42 14.21 4.47 -0.11
N TYR A 43 13.46 4.58 0.97
CA TYR A 43 12.20 3.86 1.18
C TYR A 43 11.28 4.65 2.12
N TRP A 44 10.02 4.22 2.27
CA TRP A 44 9.04 4.88 3.16
C TRP A 44 8.91 4.13 4.47
N ASP A 45 8.21 4.75 5.43
CA ASP A 45 7.95 4.11 6.72
C ASP A 45 7.11 2.82 6.56
N GLY A 46 7.60 1.72 7.10
CA GLY A 46 7.02 0.37 6.90
C GLY A 46 7.32 -0.26 5.54
N GLY A 47 8.11 0.37 4.65
CA GLY A 47 8.43 -0.18 3.32
C GLY A 47 9.50 -1.27 3.31
N LEU A 48 10.28 -1.39 4.37
CA LEU A 48 11.26 -2.46 4.61
C LEU A 48 11.27 -2.81 6.09
N GLY A 49 11.60 -4.07 6.41
CA GLY A 49 11.80 -4.50 7.80
C GLY A 49 13.03 -3.86 8.43
N ASP A 50 12.85 -3.24 9.60
CA ASP A 50 13.96 -2.54 10.28
C ASP A 50 15.11 -3.49 10.64
N THR A 51 14.81 -4.72 11.04
CA THR A 51 15.81 -5.77 11.30
C THR A 51 16.59 -6.13 10.03
N VAL A 52 15.90 -6.26 8.89
CA VAL A 52 16.52 -6.58 7.60
C VAL A 52 17.47 -5.47 7.16
N VAL A 53 17.03 -4.21 7.28
CA VAL A 53 17.86 -3.03 6.95
C VAL A 53 19.09 -2.96 7.84
N LYS A 54 18.93 -3.13 9.16
CA LYS A 54 20.03 -3.16 10.12
C LYS A 54 21.05 -4.25 9.78
N ASN A 55 20.59 -5.45 9.50
CA ASN A 55 21.45 -6.58 9.18
C ASN A 55 22.15 -6.42 7.82
N ALA A 56 21.48 -5.79 6.82
CA ALA A 56 22.11 -5.46 5.55
C ALA A 56 23.28 -4.48 5.75
N LYS A 57 23.08 -3.42 6.50
CA LYS A 57 24.17 -2.48 6.85
C LYS A 57 25.35 -3.20 7.46
N ALA A 58 25.13 -4.00 8.50
CA ALA A 58 26.20 -4.74 9.18
C ALA A 58 26.93 -5.76 8.26
N ARG A 59 26.16 -6.44 7.38
CA ARG A 59 26.71 -7.45 6.47
C ARG A 59 27.65 -6.86 5.43
N TYR A 60 27.30 -5.70 4.89
CA TYR A 60 28.01 -5.06 3.79
C TYR A 60 28.97 -3.93 4.22
N ASP A 61 29.11 -3.68 5.53
CA ASP A 61 29.90 -2.57 6.07
C ASP A 61 31.37 -2.57 5.58
N SER A 62 31.97 -3.73 5.33
CA SER A 62 33.32 -3.82 4.79
C SER A 62 33.46 -3.35 3.33
N THR A 63 32.37 -3.42 2.52
CA THR A 63 32.38 -3.09 1.10
C THR A 63 31.61 -1.80 0.80
N VAL A 64 30.48 -1.55 1.48
CA VAL A 64 29.57 -0.44 1.22
C VAL A 64 29.13 0.22 2.53
N ASP A 65 29.17 1.53 2.58
CA ASP A 65 28.45 2.32 3.60
C ASP A 65 26.99 2.53 3.12
N LEU A 66 26.10 1.62 3.51
CA LEU A 66 24.70 1.63 3.11
C LEU A 66 23.89 2.69 3.91
N GLN A 67 23.60 3.80 3.27
CA GLN A 67 22.78 4.89 3.81
C GLN A 67 21.29 4.62 3.50
N ALA A 68 20.62 3.84 4.34
CA ALA A 68 19.19 3.54 4.20
C ALA A 68 18.36 4.65 4.84
N ILE A 69 17.63 5.42 4.04
CA ILE A 69 16.92 6.63 4.44
C ILE A 69 15.42 6.38 4.35
N LYS A 70 14.78 6.42 5.52
CA LYS A 70 13.33 6.33 5.67
C LYS A 70 12.70 7.71 5.46
N ILE A 71 11.83 7.86 4.46
CA ILE A 71 11.19 9.11 4.09
C ILE A 71 9.69 8.99 4.42
N GLY A 72 9.13 9.96 5.12
CA GLY A 72 7.74 9.97 5.56
C GLY A 72 6.70 10.12 4.45
N GLY A 73 5.50 10.59 4.80
CA GLY A 73 4.29 10.57 3.96
C GLY A 73 4.36 11.23 2.58
N TYR A 74 5.41 12.00 2.29
CA TYR A 74 5.65 12.61 0.97
C TYR A 74 6.63 11.81 0.07
N TYR A 75 6.93 10.55 0.41
CA TYR A 75 7.91 9.71 -0.30
C TYR A 75 7.69 9.70 -1.82
N ARG A 76 6.47 9.38 -2.27
CA ARG A 76 6.13 9.30 -3.70
C ARG A 76 6.45 10.60 -4.45
N SER A 77 5.94 11.72 -3.94
CA SER A 77 6.17 13.02 -4.59
C SER A 77 7.64 13.41 -4.58
N LYS A 78 8.36 13.13 -3.49
CA LYS A 78 9.80 13.36 -3.40
C LYS A 78 10.58 12.54 -4.42
N LEU A 79 10.31 11.25 -4.55
CA LEU A 79 10.99 10.39 -5.52
C LEU A 79 10.73 10.86 -6.96
N ILE A 80 9.47 11.11 -7.34
CA ILE A 80 9.10 11.59 -8.67
C ILE A 80 9.79 12.92 -8.99
N THR A 81 9.77 13.89 -8.07
CA THR A 81 10.40 15.20 -8.27
C THR A 81 11.92 15.06 -8.39
N THR A 82 12.54 14.20 -7.60
CA THR A 82 13.98 13.92 -7.63
C THR A 82 14.39 13.28 -8.96
N MET A 83 13.65 12.27 -9.41
CA MET A 83 13.90 11.62 -10.71
C MET A 83 13.74 12.61 -11.87
N ALA A 84 12.68 13.41 -11.88
CA ALA A 84 12.43 14.44 -12.91
C ALA A 84 13.51 15.54 -12.90
N GLY A 85 13.96 15.96 -11.72
CA GLY A 85 15.00 16.97 -11.54
C GLY A 85 16.42 16.50 -11.84
N ARG A 86 16.61 15.18 -12.02
CA ARG A 86 17.91 14.54 -12.29
C ARG A 86 19.02 14.93 -11.31
N ALA A 87 18.66 15.25 -10.08
CA ALA A 87 19.60 15.65 -9.03
C ALA A 87 19.30 14.88 -7.74
N HIS A 88 20.36 14.42 -7.08
CA HIS A 88 20.24 13.74 -5.79
C HIS A 88 19.42 12.43 -5.85
N ILE A 89 19.48 11.73 -6.96
CA ILE A 89 18.80 10.46 -7.14
C ILE A 89 19.46 9.39 -6.27
N PRO A 90 18.71 8.58 -5.48
CA PRO A 90 19.27 7.48 -4.72
C PRO A 90 19.81 6.37 -5.63
N ASP A 91 20.75 5.58 -5.16
CA ASP A 91 21.25 4.39 -5.88
C ASP A 91 20.18 3.29 -5.95
N ILE A 92 19.52 3.04 -4.81
CA ILE A 92 18.42 2.08 -4.68
C ILE A 92 17.17 2.85 -4.26
N ALA A 93 16.06 2.62 -4.96
CA ALA A 93 14.76 3.21 -4.65
C ALA A 93 13.71 2.14 -4.39
N GLY A 94 12.98 2.27 -3.29
CA GLY A 94 11.76 1.51 -3.07
C GLY A 94 10.65 2.05 -3.98
N LEU A 95 9.95 1.20 -4.71
CA LEU A 95 8.80 1.55 -5.52
C LEU A 95 7.55 0.89 -4.95
N LYS A 96 6.54 1.69 -4.61
CA LYS A 96 5.26 1.15 -4.15
C LYS A 96 4.53 0.44 -5.28
N GLY A 97 3.86 -0.66 -4.98
CA GLY A 97 3.18 -1.47 -5.98
C GLY A 97 2.08 -0.74 -6.73
N GLU A 98 1.37 0.15 -6.04
CA GLU A 98 0.36 1.01 -6.65
C GLU A 98 0.97 2.02 -7.64
N ASP A 99 2.21 2.43 -7.43
CA ASP A 99 2.92 3.38 -8.27
C ASP A 99 3.72 2.71 -9.40
N MET A 100 3.96 1.40 -9.30
CA MET A 100 4.88 0.66 -10.19
C MET A 100 4.56 0.89 -11.67
N ALA A 101 3.29 0.80 -12.04
CA ALA A 101 2.86 1.04 -13.43
C ALA A 101 3.21 2.44 -13.96
N SER A 102 3.40 3.43 -13.08
CA SER A 102 3.82 4.78 -13.47
C SER A 102 5.33 4.89 -13.77
N TYR A 103 6.12 3.94 -13.26
CA TYR A 103 7.58 3.91 -13.50
C TYR A 103 7.97 3.06 -14.71
N LEU A 104 7.18 2.03 -15.04
CA LEU A 104 7.49 1.12 -16.15
C LEU A 104 7.68 1.82 -17.50
N PRO A 105 6.86 2.84 -17.89
CA PRO A 105 7.09 3.60 -19.13
C PRO A 105 8.38 4.41 -19.17
N ASN A 106 9.03 4.60 -18.03
CA ASN A 106 10.31 5.29 -17.88
C ASN A 106 11.41 4.32 -17.43
N SER A 107 11.39 3.10 -17.96
CA SER A 107 12.34 2.02 -17.66
C SER A 107 13.79 2.43 -17.88
N ASP A 108 14.04 3.36 -18.81
CA ASP A 108 15.34 3.95 -19.11
C ASP A 108 16.00 4.69 -17.93
N GLN A 109 15.23 5.08 -16.92
CA GLN A 109 15.75 5.69 -15.68
C GLN A 109 16.29 4.67 -14.68
N PHE A 110 16.08 3.37 -14.93
CA PHE A 110 16.47 2.28 -14.05
C PHE A 110 17.45 1.33 -14.74
N VAL A 111 18.26 0.65 -13.94
CA VAL A 111 19.09 -0.44 -14.42
C VAL A 111 18.19 -1.65 -14.67
N ASP A 112 18.33 -2.29 -15.82
CA ASP A 112 17.66 -3.57 -16.07
C ASP A 112 18.25 -4.64 -15.17
N LEU A 113 17.51 -5.08 -14.16
CA LEU A 113 17.96 -6.06 -13.18
C LEU A 113 18.28 -7.43 -13.80
N ARG A 114 17.75 -7.73 -14.99
CA ARG A 114 18.03 -8.96 -15.73
C ARG A 114 19.47 -9.01 -16.21
N THR A 115 20.04 -7.87 -16.57
CA THR A 115 21.46 -7.75 -16.94
C THR A 115 22.39 -8.07 -15.77
N LEU A 116 21.90 -7.92 -14.53
CA LEU A 116 22.61 -8.28 -13.31
C LEU A 116 22.31 -9.72 -12.83
N GLY A 117 21.54 -10.47 -13.63
CA GLY A 117 21.22 -11.88 -13.35
C GLY A 117 19.97 -12.12 -12.53
N ALA A 118 19.01 -11.19 -12.52
CA ALA A 118 17.75 -11.33 -11.77
C ALA A 118 16.97 -12.61 -12.13
N ASP A 119 16.99 -13.05 -13.39
CA ASP A 119 16.25 -14.24 -13.85
C ASP A 119 16.62 -15.53 -13.08
N LYS A 120 17.79 -15.60 -12.45
CA LYS A 120 18.18 -16.72 -11.58
C LYS A 120 17.29 -16.88 -10.35
N TYR A 121 16.58 -15.82 -9.97
CA TYR A 121 15.72 -15.78 -8.78
C TYR A 121 14.24 -15.93 -9.13
N LYS A 122 13.84 -15.84 -10.42
CA LYS A 122 12.45 -15.81 -10.87
C LYS A 122 11.58 -16.90 -10.21
N ASN A 123 12.05 -18.14 -10.19
CA ASN A 123 11.29 -19.28 -9.67
C ASN A 123 11.16 -19.29 -8.13
N GLN A 124 11.81 -18.38 -7.42
CA GLN A 124 11.70 -18.24 -5.97
C GLN A 124 10.55 -17.33 -5.55
N TYR A 125 9.99 -16.58 -6.50
CA TYR A 125 8.96 -15.57 -6.27
C TYR A 125 7.61 -15.99 -6.87
N LEU A 126 6.52 -15.42 -6.35
CA LEU A 126 5.22 -15.51 -6.99
C LEU A 126 5.32 -14.96 -8.42
N THR A 127 4.95 -15.77 -9.41
CA THR A 127 5.08 -15.43 -10.84
C THR A 127 4.43 -14.08 -11.17
N TRP A 128 3.19 -13.89 -10.70
CA TRP A 128 2.46 -12.65 -10.94
C TRP A 128 3.16 -11.41 -10.34
N LYS A 129 3.81 -11.57 -9.19
CA LYS A 129 4.53 -10.47 -8.54
C LYS A 129 5.83 -10.14 -9.26
N TRP A 130 6.53 -11.17 -9.74
CA TRP A 130 7.72 -11.01 -10.57
C TRP A 130 7.42 -10.24 -11.85
N GLU A 131 6.35 -10.64 -12.55
CA GLU A 131 5.95 -10.03 -13.82
C GLU A 131 5.53 -8.56 -13.68
N GLN A 132 4.98 -8.16 -12.54
CA GLN A 132 4.67 -6.75 -12.26
C GLN A 132 5.90 -5.83 -12.22
N GLY A 133 7.10 -6.37 -12.02
CA GLY A 133 8.35 -5.63 -12.01
C GLY A 133 8.95 -5.39 -13.40
N ILE A 134 8.33 -5.90 -14.48
CA ILE A 134 8.87 -5.92 -15.84
C ILE A 134 8.06 -4.94 -16.71
N ALA A 135 8.75 -4.06 -17.41
CA ALA A 135 8.17 -3.12 -18.37
C ALA A 135 7.85 -3.80 -19.72
N ASP A 136 7.06 -3.15 -20.58
CA ASP A 136 6.63 -3.68 -21.88
C ASP A 136 7.81 -3.91 -22.83
N ASP A 137 8.91 -3.17 -22.68
CA ASP A 137 10.16 -3.36 -23.42
C ASP A 137 11.03 -4.54 -22.92
N GLY A 138 10.55 -5.23 -21.88
CA GLY A 138 11.23 -6.35 -21.24
C GLY A 138 12.23 -5.98 -20.14
N THR A 139 12.45 -4.70 -19.88
CA THR A 139 13.32 -4.22 -18.79
C THR A 139 12.74 -4.59 -17.43
N MET A 140 13.47 -5.26 -16.58
CA MET A 140 13.08 -5.51 -15.19
C MET A 140 13.47 -4.32 -14.33
N VAL A 141 12.49 -3.46 -14.04
CA VAL A 141 12.65 -2.25 -13.24
C VAL A 141 12.67 -2.56 -11.75
N GLY A 142 11.86 -3.52 -11.28
CA GLY A 142 11.65 -3.75 -9.86
C GLY A 142 11.88 -5.18 -9.39
N PHE A 143 12.70 -5.35 -8.34
CA PHE A 143 12.87 -6.62 -7.64
C PHE A 143 11.82 -6.73 -6.51
N PRO A 144 11.03 -7.81 -6.41
CA PRO A 144 9.90 -7.88 -5.47
C PRO A 144 10.33 -7.80 -4.00
N ILE A 145 9.68 -6.92 -3.22
CA ILE A 145 9.78 -6.87 -1.76
C ILE A 145 8.72 -7.78 -1.15
N ASP A 146 7.45 -7.46 -1.40
CA ASP A 146 6.30 -8.05 -0.73
C ASP A 146 5.09 -8.09 -1.66
N CYS A 147 4.01 -8.66 -1.15
CA CYS A 147 2.67 -8.53 -1.72
C CYS A 147 1.67 -8.20 -0.61
N GLY A 148 0.46 -7.79 -0.98
CA GLY A 148 -0.57 -7.35 -0.04
C GLY A 148 -1.83 -8.21 -0.10
N PRO A 149 -1.79 -9.51 0.24
CA PRO A 149 -3.01 -10.31 0.32
C PRO A 149 -3.96 -9.68 1.34
N VAL A 150 -5.19 -9.43 0.91
CA VAL A 150 -6.23 -8.86 1.77
C VAL A 150 -6.98 -9.97 2.47
N ALA A 151 -7.24 -9.76 3.76
CA ALA A 151 -8.00 -10.68 4.60
C ALA A 151 -9.06 -9.93 5.43
N HIS A 152 -9.95 -10.67 6.04
CA HIS A 152 -10.95 -10.18 6.96
C HIS A 152 -10.41 -10.29 8.40
N PHE A 153 -10.10 -9.16 9.02
CA PHE A 153 -9.74 -9.06 10.43
C PHE A 153 -11.00 -8.79 11.26
N TYR A 154 -11.16 -9.52 12.37
CA TYR A 154 -12.35 -9.33 13.22
C TYR A 154 -12.03 -9.61 14.69
N GLN A 155 -12.81 -9.01 15.59
CA GLN A 155 -12.72 -9.24 17.03
C GLN A 155 -13.58 -10.44 17.44
N TYR A 156 -12.94 -11.54 17.80
CA TYR A 156 -13.51 -12.83 18.16
C TYR A 156 -14.67 -12.74 19.15
N ALA A 157 -14.45 -12.10 20.30
CA ALA A 157 -15.46 -12.02 21.36
C ALA A 157 -16.68 -11.17 20.96
N VAL A 158 -16.47 -10.15 20.10
CA VAL A 158 -17.55 -9.31 19.59
C VAL A 158 -18.41 -10.06 18.60
N PHE A 159 -17.81 -10.81 17.69
CA PHE A 159 -18.53 -11.67 16.72
C PHE A 159 -19.35 -12.72 17.47
N ARG A 160 -18.74 -13.43 18.44
CA ARG A 160 -19.44 -14.41 19.29
C ARG A 160 -20.65 -13.79 20.02
N ARG A 161 -20.46 -12.61 20.65
CA ARG A 161 -21.56 -11.89 21.33
C ARG A 161 -22.67 -11.45 20.38
N ALA A 162 -22.34 -11.17 19.14
CA ALA A 162 -23.32 -10.83 18.10
C ALA A 162 -24.04 -12.07 17.53
N GLY A 163 -23.66 -13.28 17.93
CA GLY A 163 -24.19 -14.54 17.37
C GLY A 163 -23.75 -14.79 15.94
N LEU A 164 -22.60 -14.23 15.55
CA LEU A 164 -21.95 -14.47 14.27
C LEU A 164 -20.99 -15.65 14.38
N PRO A 165 -20.60 -16.30 13.26
CA PRO A 165 -19.47 -17.20 13.24
C PRO A 165 -18.24 -16.47 13.79
N TYR A 166 -17.43 -17.15 14.59
CA TYR A 166 -16.32 -16.51 15.30
C TYR A 166 -15.01 -17.31 15.26
N GLU A 167 -15.06 -18.61 14.95
CA GLU A 167 -13.83 -19.35 14.62
C GLU A 167 -13.38 -19.01 13.20
N PRO A 168 -12.06 -18.85 12.93
CA PRO A 168 -11.57 -18.40 11.62
C PRO A 168 -12.07 -19.24 10.44
N ALA A 169 -12.15 -20.55 10.59
CA ALA A 169 -12.66 -21.44 9.55
C ALA A 169 -14.16 -21.21 9.25
N ASP A 170 -14.96 -21.02 10.32
CA ASP A 170 -16.40 -20.78 10.19
C ASP A 170 -16.65 -19.39 9.56
N VAL A 171 -15.89 -18.35 9.98
CA VAL A 171 -15.99 -17.01 9.39
C VAL A 171 -15.64 -17.07 7.90
N SER A 172 -14.57 -17.78 7.53
CA SER A 172 -14.18 -17.96 6.13
C SER A 172 -15.24 -18.72 5.33
N GLY A 173 -15.83 -19.77 5.90
CA GLY A 173 -16.84 -20.61 5.25
C GLY A 173 -18.21 -19.96 5.13
N GLU A 174 -18.64 -19.25 6.17
CA GLU A 174 -19.99 -18.69 6.24
C GLU A 174 -20.09 -17.26 5.67
N LEU A 175 -19.04 -16.42 5.81
CA LEU A 175 -19.03 -15.05 5.27
C LEU A 175 -18.38 -14.96 3.88
N ASN A 176 -18.49 -16.00 3.09
CA ASN A 176 -17.80 -16.20 1.82
C ASN A 176 -18.40 -15.47 0.60
N THR A 177 -19.41 -14.63 0.79
CA THR A 177 -19.98 -13.75 -0.24
C THR A 177 -20.20 -12.34 0.32
N TRP A 178 -20.23 -11.32 -0.57
CA TRP A 178 -20.55 -9.96 -0.14
C TRP A 178 -21.92 -9.87 0.55
N GLU A 179 -22.93 -10.60 0.06
CA GLU A 179 -24.26 -10.63 0.67
C GLU A 179 -24.23 -11.15 2.11
N LYS A 180 -23.56 -12.30 2.34
CA LYS A 180 -23.42 -12.86 3.69
C LYS A 180 -22.59 -11.96 4.61
N PHE A 181 -21.55 -11.33 4.09
CA PHE A 181 -20.74 -10.37 4.82
C PHE A 181 -21.56 -9.15 5.25
N PHE A 182 -22.41 -8.62 4.36
CA PHE A 182 -23.30 -7.51 4.69
C PHE A 182 -24.39 -7.90 5.70
N ALA A 183 -24.99 -9.09 5.54
CA ALA A 183 -25.96 -9.62 6.50
C ALA A 183 -25.35 -9.78 7.90
N ALA A 184 -24.08 -10.21 8.00
CA ALA A 184 -23.35 -10.25 9.27
C ALA A 184 -23.20 -8.85 9.88
N GLY A 185 -22.97 -7.82 9.07
CA GLY A 185 -22.94 -6.41 9.52
C GLY A 185 -24.28 -5.91 10.07
N GLU A 186 -25.38 -6.29 9.44
CA GLU A 186 -26.73 -5.97 9.93
C GLU A 186 -27.04 -6.69 11.26
N GLN A 187 -26.66 -7.97 11.36
CA GLN A 187 -26.80 -8.74 12.60
C GLN A 187 -25.94 -8.16 13.71
N LEU A 188 -24.67 -7.82 13.42
CA LEU A 188 -23.77 -7.15 14.36
C LEU A 188 -24.41 -5.88 14.93
N ARG A 189 -24.92 -5.02 14.07
CA ARG A 189 -25.55 -3.76 14.45
C ARG A 189 -26.84 -3.95 15.25
N LYS A 190 -27.63 -4.97 14.93
CA LYS A 190 -28.83 -5.35 15.67
C LYS A 190 -28.50 -5.81 17.07
N ARG A 191 -27.45 -6.61 17.23
CA ARG A 191 -27.05 -7.20 18.52
C ARG A 191 -26.20 -6.28 19.38
N ILE A 192 -25.44 -5.39 18.74
CA ILE A 192 -24.56 -4.42 19.41
C ILE A 192 -24.86 -3.02 18.85
N PRO A 193 -25.83 -2.31 19.45
CA PRO A 193 -26.22 -0.97 18.98
C PRO A 193 -25.04 -0.01 18.88
N GLY A 194 -24.99 0.78 17.80
CA GLY A 194 -23.91 1.72 17.51
C GLY A 194 -22.65 1.10 16.94
N SER A 195 -22.64 -0.22 16.65
CA SER A 195 -21.53 -0.85 15.95
C SER A 195 -21.66 -0.76 14.42
N SER A 196 -20.54 -0.89 13.73
CA SER A 196 -20.43 -0.99 12.28
C SER A 196 -19.45 -2.11 11.90
N LEU A 197 -19.68 -2.75 10.77
CA LEU A 197 -18.82 -3.87 10.33
C LEU A 197 -17.49 -3.37 9.75
N VAL A 198 -17.52 -2.30 8.97
CA VAL A 198 -16.33 -1.73 8.30
C VAL A 198 -16.25 -0.21 8.50
N THR A 199 -15.06 0.34 8.31
CA THR A 199 -14.77 1.76 8.53
C THR A 199 -15.52 2.64 7.53
N ASP A 200 -15.40 2.34 6.23
CA ASP A 200 -15.91 3.21 5.17
C ASP A 200 -16.28 2.44 3.89
N VAL A 201 -16.97 3.14 2.99
CA VAL A 201 -17.42 2.58 1.71
C VAL A 201 -16.27 2.34 0.71
N ASN A 202 -15.16 3.10 0.83
CA ASN A 202 -14.02 2.92 -0.05
C ASN A 202 -13.37 1.56 0.13
N SER A 203 -13.32 1.04 1.36
CA SER A 203 -12.78 -0.29 1.63
C SER A 203 -13.53 -1.38 0.89
N ILE A 204 -14.85 -1.26 0.76
CA ILE A 204 -15.67 -2.19 -0.03
C ILE A 204 -15.41 -2.00 -1.52
N PHE A 205 -15.45 -0.75 -2.00
CA PHE A 205 -15.24 -0.43 -3.42
C PHE A 205 -13.87 -0.92 -3.93
N GLU A 206 -12.81 -0.51 -3.26
CA GLU A 206 -11.45 -0.85 -3.67
C GLU A 206 -11.17 -2.35 -3.61
N ASN A 207 -11.61 -3.03 -2.55
CA ASN A 207 -11.44 -4.46 -2.45
C ASN A 207 -12.23 -5.22 -3.52
N ALA A 208 -13.47 -4.79 -3.83
CA ALA A 208 -14.26 -5.40 -4.89
C ALA A 208 -13.63 -5.20 -6.28
N VAL A 209 -13.05 -4.02 -6.57
CA VAL A 209 -12.27 -3.80 -7.81
C VAL A 209 -11.01 -4.67 -7.82
N ASN A 210 -10.27 -4.73 -6.71
CA ASN A 210 -9.00 -5.47 -6.62
C ASN A 210 -9.17 -7.00 -6.63
N GLN A 211 -10.37 -7.51 -6.44
CA GLN A 211 -10.72 -8.92 -6.65
C GLN A 211 -10.84 -9.30 -8.13
N GLY A 212 -10.96 -8.31 -9.01
CA GLY A 212 -11.13 -8.51 -10.46
C GLY A 212 -9.82 -8.63 -11.23
N SER A 213 -9.93 -9.02 -12.50
CA SER A 213 -8.83 -9.07 -13.47
C SER A 213 -8.68 -7.79 -14.30
N LYS A 214 -9.54 -6.79 -14.07
CA LYS A 214 -9.57 -5.50 -14.77
C LYS A 214 -9.64 -4.37 -13.76
N ARG A 215 -8.99 -3.23 -14.09
CA ARG A 215 -9.07 -1.99 -13.30
C ARG A 215 -9.79 -0.90 -14.09
N TYR A 216 -9.17 0.24 -14.31
CA TYR A 216 -9.81 1.43 -14.90
C TYR A 216 -9.40 1.68 -16.36
N VAL A 217 -8.25 1.15 -16.79
CA VAL A 217 -7.73 1.31 -18.15
C VAL A 217 -7.21 -0.03 -18.65
N ASP A 218 -7.53 -0.41 -19.89
CA ASP A 218 -7.04 -1.63 -20.52
C ASP A 218 -5.66 -1.44 -21.20
N LYS A 219 -5.15 -2.52 -21.79
CA LYS A 219 -3.83 -2.50 -22.48
C LYS A 219 -3.83 -1.63 -23.73
N ASP A 220 -5.00 -1.41 -24.33
CA ASP A 220 -5.17 -0.60 -25.55
C ASP A 220 -5.42 0.87 -25.22
N ARG A 221 -5.23 1.25 -23.94
CA ARG A 221 -5.44 2.61 -23.42
C ARG A 221 -6.89 3.10 -23.54
N HIS A 222 -7.88 2.19 -23.41
CA HIS A 222 -9.27 2.57 -23.29
C HIS A 222 -9.66 2.68 -21.80
N PHE A 223 -10.42 3.69 -21.48
CA PHE A 223 -11.05 3.81 -20.15
C PHE A 223 -12.17 2.79 -20.02
N ILE A 224 -12.01 1.87 -19.09
CA ILE A 224 -12.98 0.81 -18.79
C ILE A 224 -13.58 0.96 -17.38
N GLY A 225 -13.33 2.10 -16.72
CA GLY A 225 -13.83 2.40 -15.37
C GLY A 225 -15.35 2.64 -15.29
N ASP A 226 -16.03 2.71 -16.42
CA ASP A 226 -17.50 2.78 -16.54
C ASP A 226 -18.15 1.42 -16.84
N GLN A 227 -17.36 0.33 -17.01
CA GLN A 227 -17.87 -1.00 -17.32
C GLN A 227 -18.42 -1.72 -16.08
N GLU A 228 -19.05 -2.89 -16.31
CA GLU A 228 -19.78 -3.68 -15.32
C GLU A 228 -18.98 -4.01 -14.07
N HIS A 229 -17.69 -4.35 -14.19
CA HIS A 229 -16.87 -4.72 -13.03
C HIS A 229 -16.71 -3.56 -12.02
N VAL A 230 -16.57 -2.31 -12.48
CA VAL A 230 -16.49 -1.14 -11.60
C VAL A 230 -17.87 -0.72 -11.12
N ARG A 231 -18.90 -0.79 -11.99
CA ARG A 231 -20.30 -0.53 -11.60
C ARG A 231 -20.75 -1.46 -10.48
N ARG A 232 -20.40 -2.75 -10.57
CA ARG A 232 -20.70 -3.74 -9.53
C ARG A 232 -19.99 -3.40 -8.21
N ALA A 233 -18.70 -3.06 -8.25
CA ALA A 233 -17.97 -2.63 -7.06
C ALA A 233 -18.58 -1.37 -6.42
N TRP A 234 -19.01 -0.40 -7.25
CA TRP A 234 -19.73 0.79 -6.82
C TRP A 234 -21.05 0.44 -6.15
N ALA A 235 -21.84 -0.44 -6.77
CA ALA A 235 -23.12 -0.86 -6.21
C ALA A 235 -22.95 -1.54 -4.83
N LEU A 236 -21.94 -2.40 -4.65
CA LEU A 236 -21.63 -3.01 -3.36
C LEU A 236 -21.30 -1.96 -2.29
N ALA A 237 -20.52 -0.94 -2.62
CA ALA A 237 -20.19 0.13 -1.68
C ALA A 237 -21.42 0.97 -1.31
N VAL A 238 -22.31 1.27 -2.27
CA VAL A 238 -23.58 1.96 -2.04
C VAL A 238 -24.50 1.10 -1.16
N GLU A 239 -24.58 -0.20 -1.44
CA GLU A 239 -25.39 -1.14 -0.65
C GLU A 239 -24.91 -1.21 0.80
N ALA A 240 -23.60 -1.30 1.04
CA ALA A 240 -23.03 -1.29 2.39
C ALA A 240 -23.45 -0.03 3.18
N LYS A 241 -23.51 1.13 2.51
CA LYS A 241 -24.03 2.38 3.11
C LYS A 241 -25.51 2.28 3.41
N GLN A 242 -26.33 1.78 2.47
CA GLN A 242 -27.78 1.65 2.62
C GLN A 242 -28.15 0.68 3.75
N ARG A 243 -27.41 -0.41 3.89
CA ARG A 243 -27.54 -1.38 5.01
C ARG A 243 -26.98 -0.83 6.33
N LYS A 244 -26.39 0.37 6.34
CA LYS A 244 -25.87 1.06 7.52
C LYS A 244 -24.77 0.26 8.26
N ILE A 245 -23.96 -0.49 7.54
CA ILE A 245 -22.89 -1.32 8.10
C ILE A 245 -21.51 -0.63 8.09
N VAL A 246 -21.44 0.59 7.62
CA VAL A 246 -20.22 1.42 7.58
C VAL A 246 -20.26 2.50 8.68
N SER A 247 -19.12 2.75 9.33
CA SER A 247 -19.02 3.72 10.41
C SER A 247 -18.93 5.17 9.93
N ASN A 248 -18.38 5.39 8.72
CA ASN A 248 -18.00 6.69 8.16
C ASN A 248 -16.94 7.45 8.99
N LEU A 249 -16.25 6.76 9.89
CA LEU A 249 -15.09 7.31 10.60
C LEU A 249 -13.90 7.41 9.64
N VAL A 250 -13.03 8.36 9.89
CA VAL A 250 -11.80 8.51 9.11
C VAL A 250 -10.73 7.61 9.72
N SER A 251 -10.15 6.74 8.89
CA SER A 251 -9.10 5.81 9.34
C SER A 251 -7.92 6.54 9.97
N GLY A 252 -7.39 6.01 11.07
CA GLY A 252 -6.25 6.56 11.80
C GLY A 252 -6.59 7.75 12.72
N THR A 253 -7.86 8.19 12.78
CA THR A 253 -8.27 9.22 13.74
C THR A 253 -8.50 8.64 15.14
N PRO A 254 -8.36 9.46 16.21
CA PRO A 254 -8.65 9.03 17.57
C PRO A 254 -10.05 8.41 17.73
N ASP A 255 -11.07 8.97 17.06
CA ASP A 255 -12.44 8.46 17.11
C ASP A 255 -12.54 7.04 16.51
N GLN A 256 -11.87 6.81 15.39
CA GLN A 256 -11.85 5.49 14.76
C GLN A 256 -11.12 4.47 15.64
N LEU A 257 -9.94 4.83 16.19
CA LEU A 257 -9.17 3.96 17.08
C LEU A 257 -9.97 3.63 18.35
N SER A 258 -10.64 4.61 18.95
CA SER A 258 -11.53 4.40 20.09
C SER A 258 -12.68 3.45 19.76
N ALA A 259 -13.36 3.63 18.61
CA ALA A 259 -14.42 2.73 18.19
C ALA A 259 -13.95 1.28 18.00
N VAL A 260 -12.69 1.09 17.55
CA VAL A 260 -12.06 -0.24 17.46
C VAL A 260 -11.79 -0.81 18.84
N GLU A 261 -11.19 -0.04 19.77
CA GLU A 261 -10.90 -0.48 21.15
C GLU A 261 -12.19 -0.86 21.90
N ASP A 262 -13.28 -0.13 21.70
CA ASP A 262 -14.58 -0.32 22.33
C ASP A 262 -15.41 -1.46 21.69
N GLY A 263 -14.92 -2.06 20.60
CA GLY A 263 -15.63 -3.10 19.85
C GLY A 263 -16.86 -2.60 19.11
N LYS A 264 -16.92 -1.30 18.82
CA LYS A 264 -17.94 -0.67 17.96
C LYS A 264 -17.59 -0.76 16.48
N LEU A 265 -16.29 -0.88 16.19
CA LEU A 265 -15.76 -1.18 14.86
C LEU A 265 -14.90 -2.45 14.95
N PRO A 266 -15.52 -3.62 15.09
CA PRO A 266 -14.82 -4.86 15.43
C PRO A 266 -14.26 -5.59 14.21
N SER A 267 -14.31 -5.01 13.01
CA SER A 267 -13.91 -5.70 11.79
C SER A 267 -13.37 -4.72 10.76
N GLN A 268 -12.46 -5.23 9.92
CA GLN A 268 -11.93 -4.53 8.76
C GLN A 268 -11.47 -5.51 7.68
N LEU A 269 -11.53 -5.09 6.43
CA LEU A 269 -10.85 -5.74 5.30
C LEU A 269 -9.52 -5.04 5.09
N GLY A 270 -8.43 -5.73 5.26
CA GLY A 270 -7.09 -5.14 5.21
C GLY A 270 -6.05 -6.07 4.59
N ALA A 271 -5.02 -5.48 4.00
CA ALA A 271 -3.86 -6.23 3.57
C ALA A 271 -3.03 -6.72 4.76
N SER A 272 -2.07 -7.59 4.52
CA SER A 272 -1.26 -8.23 5.56
C SER A 272 -0.62 -7.26 6.56
N TRP A 273 -0.22 -6.06 6.13
CA TRP A 273 0.35 -5.04 7.03
C TRP A 273 -0.65 -4.48 8.05
N ALA A 274 -1.96 -4.69 7.85
CA ALA A 274 -2.94 -4.39 8.90
C ALA A 274 -2.66 -5.16 10.20
N THR A 275 -1.87 -6.25 10.15
CA THR A 275 -1.36 -6.93 11.35
C THR A 275 -0.47 -6.00 12.19
N SER A 276 0.43 -5.26 11.55
CA SER A 276 1.31 -4.28 12.19
C SER A 276 0.54 -3.03 12.63
N ASP A 277 -0.35 -2.52 11.75
CA ASP A 277 -1.16 -1.34 12.03
C ASP A 277 -2.04 -1.53 13.26
N LEU A 278 -2.67 -2.71 13.43
CA LEU A 278 -3.47 -3.04 14.59
C LEU A 278 -2.62 -3.13 15.86
N LYS A 279 -1.43 -3.75 15.78
CA LYS A 279 -0.52 -3.87 16.93
C LYS A 279 -0.05 -2.51 17.44
N THR A 280 0.19 -1.56 16.54
CA THR A 280 0.67 -0.22 16.89
C THR A 280 -0.46 0.75 17.19
N GLY A 281 -1.54 0.73 16.42
CA GLY A 281 -2.66 1.67 16.53
C GLY A 281 -3.60 1.37 17.71
N VAL A 282 -3.85 0.10 18.00
CA VAL A 282 -4.79 -0.33 19.05
C VAL A 282 -4.23 -1.45 19.94
N PRO A 283 -3.06 -1.25 20.58
CA PRO A 283 -2.33 -2.29 21.33
C PRO A 283 -3.15 -2.90 22.46
N LYS A 284 -4.11 -2.17 23.04
CA LYS A 284 -5.03 -2.66 24.08
C LYS A 284 -5.98 -3.76 23.62
N THR A 285 -6.06 -3.98 22.30
CA THR A 285 -6.89 -5.04 21.70
C THR A 285 -6.14 -6.36 21.49
N LYS A 286 -4.92 -6.49 22.02
CA LYS A 286 -4.12 -7.71 21.96
C LYS A 286 -4.93 -8.93 22.40
N GLY A 287 -4.88 -10.00 21.62
CA GLY A 287 -5.58 -11.24 21.85
C GLY A 287 -7.04 -11.29 21.38
N ARG A 288 -7.61 -10.12 21.03
CA ARG A 288 -9.03 -10.01 20.64
C ARG A 288 -9.28 -10.34 19.17
N TRP A 289 -8.27 -10.21 18.32
CA TRP A 289 -8.38 -10.32 16.87
C TRP A 289 -8.22 -11.75 16.35
N ARG A 290 -8.85 -12.01 15.21
CA ARG A 290 -8.61 -13.17 14.35
C ARG A 290 -8.59 -12.70 12.90
N VAL A 291 -8.06 -13.55 12.04
CA VAL A 291 -7.99 -13.34 10.59
C VAL A 291 -8.73 -14.47 9.90
N ALA A 292 -9.54 -14.14 8.91
CA ALA A 292 -10.29 -15.07 8.06
C ALA A 292 -10.16 -14.65 6.59
N ASP A 293 -10.60 -15.53 5.68
CA ASP A 293 -10.60 -15.21 4.25
C ASP A 293 -11.50 -14.02 3.94
N MET A 294 -11.15 -13.29 2.89
CA MET A 294 -12.02 -12.28 2.31
C MET A 294 -13.29 -12.89 1.72
N PRO A 295 -14.42 -12.15 1.73
CA PRO A 295 -15.59 -12.55 0.94
C PRO A 295 -15.22 -12.74 -0.53
N VAL A 296 -15.79 -13.76 -1.18
CA VAL A 296 -15.67 -14.13 -2.59
C VAL A 296 -14.30 -14.70 -2.96
N ARG A 297 -13.25 -13.90 -2.92
CA ARG A 297 -11.87 -14.30 -3.28
C ARG A 297 -10.84 -13.32 -2.72
N PRO A 298 -9.57 -13.73 -2.63
CA PRO A 298 -8.52 -12.82 -2.23
C PRO A 298 -8.38 -11.62 -3.18
N ALA A 299 -8.06 -10.46 -2.61
CA ALA A 299 -7.61 -9.27 -3.32
C ALA A 299 -6.13 -9.02 -3.02
N ASN A 300 -5.46 -8.30 -3.90
CA ASN A 300 -4.14 -7.73 -3.62
C ASN A 300 -4.27 -6.21 -3.47
N ASN A 301 -3.75 -5.70 -2.37
CA ASN A 301 -3.69 -4.26 -2.16
C ASN A 301 -2.22 -3.84 -2.00
N GLY A 302 -1.59 -3.36 -3.07
CA GLY A 302 -0.19 -2.94 -3.03
C GLY A 302 0.82 -4.08 -3.27
N GLY A 303 1.81 -4.16 -2.38
CA GLY A 303 3.07 -4.89 -2.61
C GLY A 303 4.08 -4.01 -3.34
N SER A 304 5.38 -4.20 -3.08
CA SER A 304 6.40 -3.20 -3.39
C SER A 304 7.61 -3.83 -4.07
N PHE A 305 8.54 -2.97 -4.51
CA PHE A 305 9.75 -3.39 -5.23
C PHE A 305 10.96 -2.56 -4.79
N LEU A 306 12.15 -3.11 -4.93
CA LEU A 306 13.41 -2.38 -4.94
C LEU A 306 13.91 -2.25 -6.37
N SER A 307 14.34 -1.06 -6.73
CA SER A 307 14.89 -0.73 -8.06
C SER A 307 16.27 -0.12 -7.92
N ILE A 308 17.12 -0.33 -8.90
CA ILE A 308 18.42 0.34 -9.02
C ILE A 308 18.27 1.45 -10.05
N THR A 309 18.59 2.68 -9.67
CA THR A 309 18.48 3.81 -10.59
C THR A 309 19.71 3.89 -11.50
N LYS A 310 19.58 4.57 -12.65
CA LYS A 310 20.75 4.83 -13.54
C LYS A 310 21.80 5.75 -12.90
N ALA A 311 21.52 6.38 -11.77
CA ALA A 311 22.49 7.18 -11.02
C ALA A 311 23.44 6.30 -10.17
N CYS A 312 23.11 5.04 -9.95
CA CYS A 312 23.95 4.10 -9.21
C CYS A 312 25.24 3.80 -9.96
N ARG A 313 26.37 3.97 -9.30
CA ARG A 313 27.69 3.71 -9.86
C ARG A 313 28.17 2.27 -9.72
N GLU A 314 27.63 1.56 -8.73
CA GLU A 314 27.97 0.18 -8.37
C GLU A 314 26.71 -0.72 -8.43
N PRO A 315 26.10 -0.90 -9.62
CA PRO A 315 24.83 -1.61 -9.75
C PRO A 315 24.91 -3.10 -9.38
N GLU A 316 26.05 -3.74 -9.59
CA GLU A 316 26.29 -5.14 -9.20
C GLU A 316 26.28 -5.29 -7.67
N GLU A 317 26.88 -4.34 -6.95
CA GLU A 317 26.88 -4.34 -5.49
C GLU A 317 25.48 -4.03 -4.94
N ALA A 318 24.80 -3.03 -5.53
CA ALA A 318 23.40 -2.72 -5.19
C ALA A 318 22.50 -3.95 -5.38
N PHE A 319 22.70 -4.70 -6.46
CA PHE A 319 21.93 -5.91 -6.74
C PHE A 319 22.23 -7.05 -5.74
N ARG A 320 23.48 -7.20 -5.31
CA ARG A 320 23.86 -8.16 -4.25
C ARG A 320 23.16 -7.84 -2.93
N ILE A 321 23.10 -6.56 -2.57
CA ILE A 321 22.37 -6.10 -1.38
C ILE A 321 20.87 -6.40 -1.51
N ILE A 322 20.25 -6.04 -2.64
CA ILE A 322 18.82 -6.28 -2.90
C ILE A 322 18.50 -7.78 -2.81
N THR A 323 19.23 -8.61 -3.50
CA THR A 323 18.96 -10.06 -3.51
C THR A 323 19.13 -10.71 -2.15
N TRP A 324 20.07 -10.21 -1.33
CA TRP A 324 20.20 -10.67 0.05
C TRP A 324 19.05 -10.17 0.91
N MET A 325 18.70 -8.88 0.84
CA MET A 325 17.60 -8.32 1.62
C MET A 325 16.26 -8.99 1.30
N MET A 326 16.07 -9.41 0.06
CA MET A 326 14.81 -9.95 -0.46
C MET A 326 14.78 -11.49 -0.52
N ASN A 327 15.77 -12.19 0.06
CA ASN A 327 15.71 -13.64 0.16
C ASN A 327 14.59 -14.12 1.12
N ALA A 328 14.22 -15.39 1.03
CA ALA A 328 13.09 -15.94 1.78
C ALA A 328 13.17 -15.74 3.32
N PRO A 329 14.32 -15.94 4.00
CA PRO A 329 14.43 -15.66 5.43
C PRO A 329 14.23 -14.17 5.78
N ASN A 330 14.79 -13.27 4.97
CA ASN A 330 14.68 -11.83 5.22
C ASN A 330 13.30 -11.30 4.88
N GLN A 331 12.60 -11.83 3.87
CA GLN A 331 11.19 -11.50 3.64
C GLN A 331 10.30 -12.00 4.80
N ALA A 332 10.59 -13.18 5.35
CA ALA A 332 9.91 -13.63 6.56
C ALA A 332 10.13 -12.68 7.74
N GLN A 333 11.35 -12.17 7.91
CA GLN A 333 11.64 -11.16 8.94
C GLN A 333 10.92 -9.83 8.66
N GLY A 334 10.81 -9.41 7.40
CA GLY A 334 10.05 -8.23 6.98
C GLY A 334 8.57 -8.31 7.35
N PHE A 335 7.96 -9.50 7.29
CA PHE A 335 6.60 -9.71 7.79
C PHE A 335 6.50 -9.52 9.31
N VAL A 336 7.45 -10.05 10.07
CA VAL A 336 7.48 -9.89 11.53
C VAL A 336 7.66 -8.43 11.92
N ASP A 337 8.55 -7.72 11.23
CA ASP A 337 8.89 -6.32 11.53
C ASP A 337 7.77 -5.34 11.15
N ALA A 338 7.13 -5.54 9.98
CA ALA A 338 6.26 -4.52 9.38
C ALA A 338 5.00 -5.09 8.67
N GLY A 339 4.72 -6.40 8.80
CA GLY A 339 3.57 -7.02 8.12
C GLY A 339 3.71 -7.15 6.60
N LEU A 340 4.93 -7.00 6.07
CA LEU A 340 5.24 -7.12 4.64
C LEU A 340 5.17 -8.58 4.20
N PHE A 341 4.06 -8.96 3.58
CA PHE A 341 3.82 -10.37 3.25
C PHE A 341 4.79 -10.87 2.17
N PRO A 342 5.53 -11.96 2.43
CA PRO A 342 6.56 -12.41 1.52
C PRO A 342 6.04 -12.72 0.12
N SER A 343 6.72 -12.21 -0.90
CA SER A 343 6.51 -12.59 -2.30
C SER A 343 7.22 -13.91 -2.67
N THR A 344 7.97 -14.50 -1.71
CA THR A 344 8.67 -15.78 -1.85
C THR A 344 7.92 -16.91 -1.17
N PRO A 345 7.28 -17.87 -1.89
CA PRO A 345 6.53 -18.99 -1.28
C PRO A 345 7.37 -19.85 -0.32
N ALA A 346 8.68 -19.95 -0.54
CA ALA A 346 9.59 -20.66 0.35
C ALA A 346 9.61 -20.10 1.79
N SER A 347 9.20 -18.83 1.98
CA SER A 347 9.09 -18.23 3.30
C SER A 347 7.94 -18.81 4.13
N TYR A 348 6.86 -19.27 3.50
CA TYR A 348 5.59 -19.61 4.17
C TYR A 348 5.68 -20.76 5.17
N GLY A 349 6.67 -21.65 4.99
CA GLY A 349 6.94 -22.76 5.90
C GLY A 349 7.96 -22.46 7.01
N LEU A 350 8.55 -21.27 7.02
CA LEU A 350 9.58 -20.90 8.00
C LEU A 350 8.96 -20.71 9.39
N LYS A 351 9.64 -21.23 10.42
CA LYS A 351 9.20 -21.09 11.82
C LYS A 351 8.91 -19.64 12.22
N THR A 352 9.65 -18.70 11.68
CA THR A 352 9.48 -17.26 11.91
C THR A 352 8.06 -16.79 11.54
N LEU A 353 7.47 -17.33 10.47
CA LEU A 353 6.12 -16.98 10.01
C LEU A 353 5.02 -17.86 10.60
N ARG A 354 5.37 -19.10 10.94
CA ARG A 354 4.41 -20.11 11.48
C ARG A 354 4.23 -20.02 12.99
N ALA A 355 4.82 -19.00 13.62
CA ALA A 355 4.69 -18.82 15.07
C ALA A 355 3.28 -18.31 15.42
N PRO A 356 2.62 -18.89 16.44
CA PRO A 356 1.36 -18.37 16.96
C PRO A 356 1.50 -16.89 17.36
N ASP A 357 0.64 -16.01 16.84
CA ASP A 357 0.70 -14.59 17.15
C ASP A 357 -0.21 -14.26 18.35
N PRO A 358 0.36 -13.85 19.51
CA PRO A 358 -0.44 -13.51 20.68
C PRO A 358 -1.42 -12.35 20.46
N PHE A 359 -1.15 -11.44 19.51
CA PHE A 359 -2.07 -10.36 19.19
C PHE A 359 -3.34 -10.88 18.52
N PHE A 360 -3.20 -11.92 17.73
CA PHE A 360 -4.29 -12.63 17.08
C PHE A 360 -4.78 -13.85 17.89
N GLY A 361 -4.58 -13.82 19.22
CA GLY A 361 -5.04 -14.87 20.12
C GLY A 361 -4.40 -16.23 19.90
N GLY A 362 -3.16 -16.24 19.44
CA GLY A 362 -2.41 -17.47 19.15
C GLY A 362 -2.71 -18.07 17.77
N GLN A 363 -3.46 -17.38 16.90
CA GLN A 363 -3.68 -17.84 15.53
C GLN A 363 -2.38 -17.78 14.73
N ASP A 364 -2.12 -18.82 13.95
CA ASP A 364 -1.16 -18.77 12.84
C ASP A 364 -1.83 -18.11 11.63
N THR A 365 -1.52 -16.82 11.41
CA THR A 365 -2.16 -16.04 10.35
C THR A 365 -1.72 -16.46 8.94
N MET A 366 -0.63 -17.24 8.83
CA MET A 366 -0.17 -17.77 7.54
C MET A 366 -1.15 -18.77 6.93
N ASP A 367 -2.00 -19.43 7.74
CA ASP A 367 -3.04 -20.32 7.22
C ASP A 367 -4.07 -19.58 6.36
N VAL A 368 -4.22 -18.26 6.55
CA VAL A 368 -5.07 -17.40 5.73
C VAL A 368 -4.26 -16.70 4.63
N PHE A 369 -3.19 -16.00 4.98
CA PHE A 369 -2.46 -15.19 4.02
C PHE A 369 -1.70 -16.01 2.97
N GLY A 370 -1.15 -17.17 3.32
CA GLY A 370 -0.39 -18.02 2.39
C GLY A 370 -1.24 -18.48 1.21
N PRO A 371 -2.38 -19.17 1.44
CA PRO A 371 -3.31 -19.52 0.36
C PRO A 371 -3.88 -18.32 -0.38
N ALA A 372 -4.15 -17.20 0.33
CA ALA A 372 -4.66 -15.98 -0.29
C ALA A 372 -3.67 -15.43 -1.34
N ALA A 373 -2.38 -15.28 -0.98
CA ALA A 373 -1.37 -14.75 -1.87
C ALA A 373 -1.18 -15.58 -3.16
N GLN A 374 -1.33 -16.91 -3.05
CA GLN A 374 -1.24 -17.82 -4.21
C GLN A 374 -2.46 -17.75 -5.13
N LYS A 375 -3.63 -17.35 -4.60
CA LYS A 375 -4.91 -17.30 -5.33
C LYS A 375 -5.27 -15.90 -5.82
N ILE A 376 -4.43 -14.91 -5.63
CA ILE A 376 -4.66 -13.54 -6.11
C ILE A 376 -4.87 -13.54 -7.62
N THR A 377 -5.95 -12.92 -8.07
CA THR A 377 -6.19 -12.64 -9.48
C THR A 377 -5.40 -11.41 -9.89
N VAL A 378 -4.58 -11.55 -10.91
CA VAL A 378 -3.76 -10.44 -11.41
C VAL A 378 -4.57 -9.60 -12.40
N ALA A 379 -4.67 -8.31 -12.12
CA ALA A 379 -5.17 -7.33 -13.06
C ALA A 379 -3.98 -6.66 -13.78
N TYR A 380 -4.18 -6.30 -15.05
CA TYR A 380 -3.32 -5.33 -15.70
C TYR A 380 -3.37 -4.00 -14.94
N ASN A 381 -2.21 -3.44 -14.64
CA ASN A 381 -2.09 -2.14 -13.99
C ASN A 381 -1.62 -1.12 -15.02
N SER A 382 -2.51 -0.21 -15.40
CA SER A 382 -2.18 0.89 -16.29
C SER A 382 -1.46 2.02 -15.53
N PRO A 383 -0.49 2.73 -16.15
CA PRO A 383 0.09 3.95 -15.58
C PRO A 383 -0.96 5.05 -15.32
N PHE A 384 -2.13 4.93 -15.91
CA PHE A 384 -3.24 5.89 -15.76
C PHE A 384 -4.26 5.50 -14.68
N ASP A 385 -4.18 4.29 -14.12
CA ASP A 385 -5.17 3.77 -13.16
C ASP A 385 -5.31 4.65 -11.90
N ILE A 386 -4.20 5.21 -11.40
CA ILE A 386 -4.25 6.09 -10.22
C ILE A 386 -5.06 7.35 -10.54
N ALA A 387 -4.75 8.02 -11.65
CA ALA A 387 -5.40 9.26 -12.05
C ALA A 387 -6.89 9.05 -12.36
N LEU A 388 -7.23 7.95 -13.04
CA LEU A 388 -8.60 7.66 -13.48
C LEU A 388 -9.43 6.94 -12.41
N GLY A 389 -8.80 6.28 -11.44
CA GLY A 389 -9.47 5.70 -10.28
C GLY A 389 -9.80 6.71 -9.17
N GLN A 390 -9.00 7.78 -9.05
CA GLN A 390 -9.16 8.76 -7.96
C GLN A 390 -10.54 9.43 -7.93
N PRO A 391 -11.11 9.91 -9.06
CA PRO A 391 -12.47 10.48 -9.04
C PRO A 391 -13.55 9.52 -8.53
N LEU A 392 -13.43 8.23 -8.84
CA LEU A 392 -14.36 7.21 -8.34
C LEU A 392 -14.26 7.06 -6.83
N LYS A 393 -13.02 7.01 -6.29
CA LYS A 393 -12.77 6.93 -4.85
C LYS A 393 -13.28 8.17 -4.11
N ASP A 394 -13.05 9.35 -4.65
CA ASP A 394 -13.50 10.62 -4.05
C ASP A 394 -15.03 10.70 -4.01
N GLU A 395 -15.68 10.32 -5.12
CA GLU A 395 -17.13 10.43 -5.20
C GLU A 395 -17.85 9.32 -4.40
N ILE A 396 -17.31 8.09 -4.33
CA ILE A 396 -17.91 7.09 -3.44
C ILE A 396 -17.72 7.46 -1.96
N LYS A 397 -16.60 8.09 -1.62
CA LYS A 397 -16.40 8.66 -0.28
C LYS A 397 -17.45 9.75 0.04
N ASN A 398 -17.78 10.60 -0.93
CA ASN A 398 -18.84 11.62 -0.77
C ASN A 398 -20.21 10.97 -0.52
N VAL A 399 -20.51 9.83 -1.14
CA VAL A 399 -21.70 9.03 -0.82
C VAL A 399 -21.66 8.56 0.64
N GLY A 400 -20.54 8.03 1.08
CA GLY A 400 -20.36 7.51 2.44
C GLY A 400 -20.47 8.60 3.52
N VAL A 401 -19.67 9.65 3.38
CA VAL A 401 -19.47 10.68 4.42
C VAL A 401 -20.49 11.80 4.34
N LEU A 402 -20.75 12.33 3.12
CA LEU A 402 -21.60 13.50 2.92
C LEU A 402 -23.05 13.13 2.58
N GLY A 403 -23.36 11.85 2.37
CA GLY A 403 -24.70 11.43 1.96
C GLY A 403 -25.06 11.87 0.53
N LYS A 404 -24.07 12.12 -0.34
CA LYS A 404 -24.32 12.50 -1.73
C LYS A 404 -25.13 11.41 -2.44
N ASP A 405 -26.08 11.82 -3.28
CA ASP A 405 -26.85 10.87 -4.08
C ASP A 405 -25.93 9.97 -4.92
N PRO A 406 -26.04 8.65 -4.85
CA PRO A 406 -25.13 7.73 -5.51
C PRO A 406 -25.12 7.84 -7.05
N LYS A 407 -26.26 8.18 -7.68
CA LYS A 407 -26.34 8.35 -9.14
C LYS A 407 -25.66 9.64 -9.56
N LYS A 408 -25.86 10.72 -8.80
CA LYS A 408 -25.16 11.99 -9.03
C LYS A 408 -23.65 11.84 -8.80
N ALA A 409 -23.23 11.16 -7.74
CA ALA A 409 -21.83 10.90 -7.45
C ALA A 409 -21.15 10.09 -8.57
N TRP A 410 -21.83 9.06 -9.08
CA TRP A 410 -21.35 8.30 -10.24
C TRP A 410 -21.20 9.20 -11.49
N SER A 411 -22.21 9.99 -11.82
CA SER A 411 -22.18 10.91 -12.96
C SER A 411 -21.03 11.92 -12.85
N ASP A 412 -20.83 12.48 -11.64
CA ASP A 412 -19.74 13.44 -11.39
C ASP A 412 -18.36 12.75 -11.49
N ALA A 413 -18.22 11.52 -11.00
CA ALA A 413 -17.03 10.71 -11.16
C ALA A 413 -16.70 10.47 -12.65
N MET A 414 -17.69 10.01 -13.43
CA MET A 414 -17.51 9.77 -14.86
C MET A 414 -17.13 11.04 -15.62
N SER A 415 -17.76 12.16 -15.30
CA SER A 415 -17.42 13.48 -15.91
C SER A 415 -15.98 13.90 -15.61
N LYS A 416 -15.50 13.63 -14.39
CA LYS A 416 -14.09 13.89 -14.01
C LYS A 416 -13.14 12.93 -14.73
N CYS A 417 -13.48 11.63 -14.76
CA CYS A 417 -12.67 10.62 -15.43
C CYS A 417 -12.49 10.95 -16.92
N ARG A 418 -13.56 11.34 -17.63
CA ARG A 418 -13.47 11.71 -19.05
C ARG A 418 -12.51 12.89 -19.28
N ARG A 419 -12.63 13.97 -18.51
CA ARG A 419 -11.69 15.10 -18.61
C ARG A 419 -10.25 14.70 -18.37
N ILE A 420 -10.00 13.81 -17.42
CA ILE A 420 -8.66 13.29 -17.15
C ILE A 420 -8.20 12.40 -18.29
N ALA A 421 -9.07 11.54 -18.83
CA ALA A 421 -8.77 10.66 -19.95
C ALA A 421 -8.38 11.47 -21.21
N ASP A 422 -9.17 12.51 -21.56
CA ASP A 422 -8.85 13.44 -22.65
C ASP A 422 -7.46 14.05 -22.49
N HIS A 423 -7.14 14.52 -21.28
CA HIS A 423 -5.82 15.14 -21.00
C HIS A 423 -4.67 14.12 -21.08
N LEU A 424 -4.91 12.87 -20.74
CA LEU A 424 -3.90 11.80 -20.75
C LEU A 424 -3.83 11.05 -22.08
N GLY A 425 -4.70 11.35 -23.05
CA GLY A 425 -4.81 10.62 -24.32
C GLY A 425 -5.27 9.16 -24.11
N VAL A 426 -6.17 8.93 -23.17
CA VAL A 426 -6.86 7.67 -22.93
C VAL A 426 -8.22 7.75 -23.60
N SER A 427 -8.53 6.82 -24.50
CA SER A 427 -9.83 6.76 -25.19
C SER A 427 -10.93 6.19 -24.30
N TYR A 428 -12.24 6.43 -24.64
CA TYR A 428 -13.40 5.91 -23.88
C TYR A 428 -14.61 5.71 -24.81
#